data_fce34986c12da48ca2ed9c9364ab7acb
#
_entry.id   fce34986c12da48ca2ed9c9364ab7acb
#
_cell.length_a   1.000
_cell.length_b   1.000
_cell.length_c   1.000
_cell.angle_alpha   90.00
_cell.angle_beta   90.00
_cell.angle_gamma   90.00
#
_symmetry.space_group_name_H-M   'P 1'
#
loop_
_entity.id
_entity.type
_entity.pdbx_description
1 polymer ?
#
loop_
_entity_poly.entity_id
_entity_poly.type
_entity_poly.pdbx_seq_one_letter_code
_entity_poly.pdbx_strand_id
1 'polypeptide(L)'
;MEQNIEKVFEGIDIVIISDYGKGNVTCDTAQTLIRKAREEDIPVIVDPKGSDYKKYTGATTCTPNMSEFCQVAGCGENLTEEEIAQEAVKICKKISLEYLLVTRSEKGMSLVDEVAGKQDFPTVAREVIDVTGAGDTVISTYSLAIAAGMSREDACILANEAASIVVSKFGSATTTVQEIKAASKDGERSKLVSSDEIEEIVSQLKKKGKKIVFTNGCFDLVHAGHISSFVQAKAKGDVLIVGINSDASIKRIKGDKRPIVTQMVPSASACVEMLKEYMNL
;
A
#
# COMPACT_ATOMS: atom_id res chain seq x y z
N MET A 1 -4.25 -16.40 -35.46
CA MET A 1 -4.12 -15.81 -34.13
C MET A 1 -2.93 -16.40 -33.35
N GLU A 2 -2.73 -17.73 -33.39
CA GLU A 2 -1.65 -18.41 -32.64
C GLU A 2 -0.22 -17.96 -33.00
N GLN A 3 0.10 -17.79 -34.30
CA GLN A 3 1.45 -17.34 -34.72
C GLN A 3 1.85 -15.92 -34.26
N ASN A 4 0.89 -15.09 -33.87
CA ASN A 4 1.18 -13.76 -33.33
C ASN A 4 1.32 -13.76 -31.79
N ILE A 5 0.73 -14.73 -31.11
CA ILE A 5 0.75 -14.79 -29.62
C ILE A 5 2.15 -15.12 -29.12
N GLU A 6 2.88 -16.04 -29.75
CA GLU A 6 4.26 -16.38 -29.33
C GLU A 6 5.19 -15.17 -29.34
N LYS A 7 5.08 -14.32 -30.37
CA LYS A 7 5.88 -13.09 -30.45
C LYS A 7 5.50 -12.05 -29.40
N VAL A 8 4.25 -12.04 -28.96
CA VAL A 8 3.78 -11.09 -27.92
C VAL A 8 4.32 -11.48 -26.54
N PHE A 9 4.60 -12.77 -26.30
CA PHE A 9 5.12 -13.25 -25.02
C PHE A 9 6.64 -13.14 -24.87
N GLU A 10 7.38 -12.84 -25.95
CA GLU A 10 8.83 -12.64 -25.85
C GLU A 10 9.20 -11.45 -24.98
N GLY A 11 9.87 -11.71 -23.85
CA GLY A 11 10.42 -10.69 -22.97
C GLY A 11 9.39 -9.92 -22.13
N ILE A 12 8.20 -10.52 -21.88
CA ILE A 12 7.23 -9.97 -20.93
C ILE A 12 7.33 -10.68 -19.58
N ASP A 13 7.18 -9.91 -18.50
CA ASP A 13 7.25 -10.40 -17.14
C ASP A 13 5.87 -10.54 -16.49
N ILE A 14 4.81 -9.99 -17.09
CA ILE A 14 3.45 -10.02 -16.55
C ILE A 14 2.41 -9.78 -17.64
N VAL A 15 1.24 -10.39 -17.50
CA VAL A 15 0.06 -10.15 -18.33
C VAL A 15 -1.04 -9.47 -17.54
N ILE A 16 -1.58 -8.37 -18.04
CA ILE A 16 -2.76 -7.70 -17.49
C ILE A 16 -3.93 -7.90 -18.47
N ILE A 17 -5.04 -8.43 -17.97
CA ILE A 17 -6.30 -8.52 -18.71
C ILE A 17 -7.27 -7.52 -18.08
N SER A 18 -7.48 -6.36 -18.73
CA SER A 18 -8.47 -5.38 -18.31
C SER A 18 -9.76 -5.56 -19.12
N ASP A 19 -10.81 -6.05 -18.50
CA ASP A 19 -12.09 -6.34 -19.14
C ASP A 19 -13.14 -5.28 -18.82
N TYR A 20 -13.56 -4.56 -19.82
CA TYR A 20 -14.63 -3.55 -19.73
C TYR A 20 -16.03 -4.10 -20.09
N GLY A 21 -16.17 -5.40 -20.32
CA GLY A 21 -17.45 -6.03 -20.68
C GLY A 21 -17.98 -5.64 -22.08
N LYS A 22 -17.10 -5.11 -22.95
CA LYS A 22 -17.46 -4.66 -24.32
C LYS A 22 -17.22 -5.70 -25.39
N GLY A 23 -16.97 -6.97 -25.02
CA GLY A 23 -16.81 -8.11 -25.95
C GLY A 23 -15.39 -8.30 -26.49
N ASN A 24 -14.42 -7.44 -26.19
CA ASN A 24 -13.03 -7.60 -26.63
C ASN A 24 -12.33 -8.77 -25.90
N VAL A 25 -12.60 -8.93 -24.60
CA VAL A 25 -12.11 -10.04 -23.79
C VAL A 25 -13.16 -11.16 -23.81
N THR A 26 -13.06 -12.03 -24.81
CA THR A 26 -13.88 -13.26 -24.92
C THR A 26 -13.31 -14.37 -24.03
N CYS A 27 -14.09 -15.42 -23.79
CA CYS A 27 -13.61 -16.61 -23.07
C CYS A 27 -12.39 -17.22 -23.79
N ASP A 28 -12.46 -17.34 -25.09
CA ASP A 28 -11.40 -17.92 -25.93
C ASP A 28 -10.11 -17.10 -25.88
N THR A 29 -10.23 -15.77 -26.02
CA THR A 29 -9.08 -14.86 -25.92
C THR A 29 -8.44 -14.91 -24.52
N ALA A 30 -9.25 -14.83 -23.46
CA ALA A 30 -8.74 -14.84 -22.08
C ALA A 30 -8.04 -16.17 -21.76
N GLN A 31 -8.69 -17.30 -22.10
CA GLN A 31 -8.13 -18.63 -21.84
C GLN A 31 -6.86 -18.91 -22.66
N THR A 32 -6.77 -18.41 -23.89
CA THR A 32 -5.55 -18.53 -24.69
C THR A 32 -4.38 -17.78 -24.07
N LEU A 33 -4.60 -16.53 -23.59
CA LEU A 33 -3.57 -15.73 -22.91
C LEU A 33 -3.16 -16.37 -21.58
N ILE A 34 -4.13 -16.80 -20.76
CA ILE A 34 -3.87 -17.41 -19.44
C ILE A 34 -3.08 -18.71 -19.60
N ARG A 35 -3.47 -19.57 -20.53
CA ARG A 35 -2.77 -20.83 -20.80
C ARG A 35 -1.32 -20.57 -21.22
N LYS A 36 -1.09 -19.64 -22.16
CA LYS A 36 0.25 -19.33 -22.66
C LYS A 36 1.13 -18.72 -21.55
N ALA A 37 0.59 -17.81 -20.76
CA ALA A 37 1.29 -17.23 -19.62
C ALA A 37 1.70 -18.30 -18.60
N ARG A 38 0.83 -19.26 -18.30
CA ARG A 38 1.12 -20.37 -17.37
C ARG A 38 2.20 -21.32 -17.91
N GLU A 39 2.26 -21.54 -19.21
CA GLU A 39 3.32 -22.35 -19.85
C GLU A 39 4.71 -21.72 -19.68
N GLU A 40 4.77 -20.41 -19.50
CA GLU A 40 6.00 -19.61 -19.35
C GLU A 40 6.21 -19.05 -17.91
N ASP A 41 5.42 -19.53 -16.93
CA ASP A 41 5.45 -19.07 -15.53
C ASP A 41 5.25 -17.54 -15.38
N ILE A 42 4.51 -16.92 -16.32
CA ILE A 42 4.21 -15.48 -16.31
C ILE A 42 2.91 -15.24 -15.53
N PRO A 43 2.91 -14.35 -14.51
CA PRO A 43 1.70 -14.01 -13.78
C PRO A 43 0.65 -13.33 -14.66
N VAL A 44 -0.62 -13.66 -14.42
CA VAL A 44 -1.77 -13.03 -15.08
C VAL A 44 -2.66 -12.35 -14.06
N ILE A 45 -2.75 -11.04 -14.13
CA ILE A 45 -3.61 -10.21 -13.27
C ILE A 45 -4.82 -9.76 -14.08
N VAL A 46 -6.01 -9.96 -13.56
CA VAL A 46 -7.25 -9.65 -14.27
C VAL A 46 -8.04 -8.58 -13.54
N ASP A 47 -8.37 -7.48 -14.23
CA ASP A 47 -9.45 -6.58 -13.84
C ASP A 47 -10.76 -7.12 -14.42
N PRO A 48 -11.59 -7.79 -13.61
CA PRO A 48 -12.69 -8.58 -14.11
C PRO A 48 -13.95 -7.76 -14.38
N LYS A 49 -14.83 -8.23 -15.25
CA LYS A 49 -16.16 -7.64 -15.44
C LYS A 49 -17.24 -8.70 -15.54
N GLY A 50 -18.40 -8.38 -14.96
CA GLY A 50 -19.59 -9.26 -14.97
C GLY A 50 -19.63 -10.22 -13.78
N SER A 51 -20.61 -11.12 -13.78
CA SER A 51 -20.88 -12.06 -12.68
C SER A 51 -20.30 -13.47 -12.91
N ASP A 52 -19.75 -13.75 -14.08
CA ASP A 52 -19.17 -15.06 -14.41
C ASP A 52 -17.67 -14.94 -14.72
N TYR A 53 -16.85 -15.35 -13.76
CA TYR A 53 -15.39 -15.32 -13.86
C TYR A 53 -14.79 -16.59 -14.47
N LYS A 54 -15.62 -17.53 -14.99
CA LYS A 54 -15.12 -18.78 -15.62
C LYS A 54 -14.14 -18.51 -16.77
N LYS A 55 -14.34 -17.41 -17.50
CA LYS A 55 -13.43 -17.02 -18.59
C LYS A 55 -12.02 -16.65 -18.10
N TYR A 56 -11.82 -16.40 -16.80
CA TYR A 56 -10.53 -16.10 -16.18
C TYR A 56 -9.93 -17.28 -15.43
N THR A 57 -10.52 -18.48 -15.57
CA THR A 57 -10.02 -19.69 -14.90
C THR A 57 -8.53 -19.89 -15.14
N GLY A 58 -7.79 -20.04 -14.02
CA GLY A 58 -6.34 -20.25 -14.06
C GLY A 58 -5.49 -19.00 -14.13
N ALA A 59 -6.07 -17.78 -14.08
CA ALA A 59 -5.29 -16.57 -13.86
C ALA A 59 -4.61 -16.61 -12.49
N THR A 60 -3.56 -15.81 -12.29
CA THR A 60 -2.91 -15.70 -10.98
C THR A 60 -3.85 -15.06 -9.97
N THR A 61 -4.48 -13.95 -10.32
CA THR A 61 -5.46 -13.26 -9.48
C THR A 61 -6.44 -12.43 -10.31
N CYS A 62 -7.57 -12.10 -9.69
CA CYS A 62 -8.49 -11.06 -10.14
C CYS A 62 -8.54 -9.93 -9.12
N THR A 63 -8.86 -8.70 -9.60
CA THR A 63 -8.92 -7.49 -8.78
C THR A 63 -10.32 -6.86 -8.74
N PRO A 64 -11.39 -7.62 -8.37
CA PRO A 64 -12.72 -7.06 -8.32
C PRO A 64 -12.84 -5.95 -7.28
N ASN A 65 -13.72 -4.96 -7.54
CA ASN A 65 -14.23 -4.11 -6.49
C ASN A 65 -15.31 -4.84 -5.67
N MET A 66 -15.76 -4.25 -4.53
CA MET A 66 -16.75 -4.89 -3.67
C MET A 66 -18.05 -5.23 -4.38
N SER A 67 -18.54 -4.37 -5.28
CA SER A 67 -19.77 -4.64 -6.03
C SER A 67 -19.60 -5.83 -7.00
N GLU A 68 -18.50 -5.88 -7.73
CA GLU A 68 -18.14 -6.98 -8.63
C GLU A 68 -17.89 -8.29 -7.86
N PHE A 69 -17.24 -8.18 -6.69
CA PHE A 69 -17.05 -9.30 -5.78
C PHE A 69 -18.39 -9.89 -5.32
N CYS A 70 -19.30 -9.04 -4.84
CA CYS A 70 -20.63 -9.49 -4.42
C CYS A 70 -21.44 -10.09 -5.56
N GLN A 71 -21.33 -9.55 -6.77
CA GLN A 71 -22.00 -10.11 -7.97
C GLN A 71 -21.52 -11.54 -8.28
N VAL A 72 -20.22 -11.80 -8.26
CA VAL A 72 -19.66 -13.12 -8.56
C VAL A 72 -19.88 -14.12 -7.44
N ALA A 73 -19.85 -13.65 -6.19
CA ALA A 73 -20.16 -14.44 -5.00
C ALA A 73 -21.67 -14.79 -4.88
N GLY A 74 -22.55 -13.99 -5.53
CA GLY A 74 -24.00 -14.15 -5.42
C GLY A 74 -24.53 -13.71 -4.04
N CYS A 75 -23.89 -12.74 -3.40
CA CYS A 75 -24.20 -12.27 -2.06
C CYS A 75 -24.61 -10.78 -2.05
N GLY A 76 -25.17 -10.31 -0.92
CA GLY A 76 -25.45 -8.89 -0.69
C GLY A 76 -24.19 -8.11 -0.33
N GLU A 77 -24.31 -6.77 -0.34
CA GLU A 77 -23.15 -5.87 -0.08
C GLU A 77 -22.75 -5.77 1.41
N ASN A 78 -23.59 -6.23 2.34
CA ASN A 78 -23.36 -6.17 3.79
C ASN A 78 -22.73 -7.46 4.30
N LEU A 79 -21.50 -7.75 3.89
CA LEU A 79 -20.74 -8.90 4.34
C LEU A 79 -19.87 -8.54 5.55
N THR A 80 -19.76 -9.47 6.48
CA THR A 80 -18.74 -9.43 7.53
C THR A 80 -17.35 -9.71 6.93
N GLU A 81 -16.30 -9.37 7.66
CA GLU A 81 -14.92 -9.62 7.22
C GLU A 81 -14.64 -11.12 7.03
N GLU A 82 -15.25 -11.97 7.86
CA GLU A 82 -15.17 -13.43 7.76
C GLU A 82 -15.89 -13.96 6.50
N GLU A 83 -17.06 -13.42 6.19
CA GLU A 83 -17.81 -13.81 4.99
C GLU A 83 -17.07 -13.40 3.71
N ILE A 84 -16.44 -12.21 3.70
CA ILE A 84 -15.58 -11.80 2.57
C ILE A 84 -14.45 -12.80 2.37
N ALA A 85 -13.77 -13.21 3.44
CA ALA A 85 -12.70 -14.18 3.35
C ALA A 85 -13.18 -15.54 2.81
N GLN A 86 -14.30 -16.05 3.33
CA GLN A 86 -14.86 -17.34 2.91
C GLN A 86 -15.31 -17.34 1.45
N GLU A 87 -16.02 -16.29 1.02
CA GLU A 87 -16.48 -16.19 -0.38
C GLU A 87 -15.31 -15.99 -1.35
N ALA A 88 -14.29 -15.21 -0.97
CA ALA A 88 -13.09 -15.05 -1.79
C ALA A 88 -12.35 -16.38 -2.00
N VAL A 89 -12.18 -17.19 -0.95
CA VAL A 89 -11.59 -18.53 -1.06
C VAL A 89 -12.42 -19.45 -1.96
N LYS A 90 -13.77 -19.39 -1.86
CA LYS A 90 -14.65 -20.17 -2.77
C LYS A 90 -14.46 -19.76 -4.22
N ILE A 91 -14.35 -18.46 -4.51
CA ILE A 91 -14.09 -17.95 -5.86
C ILE A 91 -12.73 -18.46 -6.34
N CYS A 92 -11.66 -18.34 -5.54
CA CYS A 92 -10.33 -18.84 -5.90
C CYS A 92 -10.38 -20.33 -6.28
N LYS A 93 -11.01 -21.16 -5.47
CA LYS A 93 -11.15 -22.60 -5.75
C LYS A 93 -11.95 -22.87 -7.02
N LYS A 94 -13.07 -22.15 -7.23
CA LYS A 94 -13.97 -22.37 -8.35
C LYS A 94 -13.32 -22.12 -9.70
N ILE A 95 -12.42 -21.15 -9.78
CA ILE A 95 -11.76 -20.76 -11.04
C ILE A 95 -10.23 -20.88 -10.98
N SER A 96 -9.70 -21.61 -10.01
CA SER A 96 -8.26 -21.92 -9.88
C SER A 96 -7.37 -20.67 -9.88
N LEU A 97 -7.73 -19.65 -9.10
CA LEU A 97 -6.85 -18.52 -8.78
C LEU A 97 -5.92 -18.90 -7.65
N GLU A 98 -4.72 -18.31 -7.61
CA GLU A 98 -3.82 -18.46 -6.47
C GLU A 98 -4.33 -17.65 -5.27
N TYR A 99 -4.86 -16.46 -5.50
CA TYR A 99 -5.42 -15.56 -4.49
C TYR A 99 -6.40 -14.59 -5.14
N LEU A 100 -7.14 -13.84 -4.33
CA LEU A 100 -8.03 -12.77 -4.78
C LEU A 100 -7.64 -11.44 -4.14
N LEU A 101 -7.59 -10.37 -4.92
CA LEU A 101 -7.32 -9.02 -4.43
C LEU A 101 -8.59 -8.17 -4.59
N VAL A 102 -9.34 -8.00 -3.51
CA VAL A 102 -10.60 -7.22 -3.51
C VAL A 102 -10.31 -5.76 -3.19
N THR A 103 -10.66 -4.84 -4.11
CA THR A 103 -10.57 -3.40 -3.84
C THR A 103 -11.83 -2.90 -3.11
N ARG A 104 -11.64 -2.10 -2.05
CA ARG A 104 -12.68 -1.77 -1.07
C ARG A 104 -12.87 -0.26 -0.85
N SER A 105 -12.61 0.52 -1.88
CA SER A 105 -12.71 2.00 -1.87
C SER A 105 -11.94 2.61 -0.69
N GLU A 106 -12.61 3.36 0.19
CA GLU A 106 -12.01 4.01 1.37
C GLU A 106 -11.41 3.02 2.40
N LYS A 107 -11.79 1.74 2.35
CA LYS A 107 -11.22 0.68 3.20
C LYS A 107 -9.92 0.09 2.64
N GLY A 108 -9.52 0.50 1.43
CA GLY A 108 -8.30 0.00 0.79
C GLY A 108 -8.48 -1.30 0.03
N MET A 109 -7.70 -2.32 0.34
CA MET A 109 -7.72 -3.63 -0.33
C MET A 109 -7.69 -4.77 0.66
N SER A 110 -8.26 -5.91 0.25
CA SER A 110 -8.12 -7.19 0.96
C SER A 110 -7.49 -8.21 0.02
N LEU A 111 -6.35 -8.73 0.41
CA LEU A 111 -5.70 -9.88 -0.21
C LEU A 111 -6.20 -11.14 0.48
N VAL A 112 -6.75 -12.08 -0.27
CA VAL A 112 -7.29 -13.33 0.29
C VAL A 112 -6.68 -14.52 -0.43
N ASP A 113 -6.07 -15.40 0.34
CA ASP A 113 -5.43 -16.63 -0.11
C ASP A 113 -5.91 -17.78 0.78
N GLU A 114 -5.93 -18.99 0.24
CA GLU A 114 -6.45 -20.15 0.97
C GLU A 114 -5.60 -20.53 2.20
N VAL A 115 -4.29 -20.28 2.13
CA VAL A 115 -3.32 -20.71 3.14
C VAL A 115 -3.02 -19.57 4.13
N ALA A 116 -2.75 -18.39 3.61
CA ALA A 116 -2.41 -17.20 4.41
C ALA A 116 -3.64 -16.53 5.03
N GLY A 117 -4.85 -16.84 4.51
CA GLY A 117 -6.09 -16.22 4.93
C GLY A 117 -6.31 -14.84 4.33
N LYS A 118 -7.05 -13.97 5.04
CA LYS A 118 -7.37 -12.60 4.63
C LYS A 118 -6.42 -11.61 5.31
N GLN A 119 -5.85 -10.74 4.51
CA GLN A 119 -5.02 -9.63 4.98
C GLN A 119 -5.55 -8.32 4.40
N ASP A 120 -5.72 -7.31 5.26
CA ASP A 120 -6.25 -6.00 4.88
C ASP A 120 -5.13 -4.96 4.78
N PHE A 121 -5.19 -4.15 3.73
CA PHE A 121 -4.30 -3.04 3.44
C PHE A 121 -5.12 -1.76 3.41
N PRO A 122 -5.19 -0.98 4.50
CA PRO A 122 -5.99 0.24 4.56
C PRO A 122 -5.46 1.31 3.61
N THR A 123 -6.35 2.20 3.15
CA THR A 123 -5.94 3.35 2.34
C THR A 123 -5.05 4.30 3.14
N VAL A 124 -4.15 4.97 2.45
CA VAL A 124 -3.47 6.15 3.01
C VAL A 124 -4.47 7.30 3.00
N ALA A 125 -4.74 7.88 4.18
CA ALA A 125 -5.71 8.98 4.30
C ALA A 125 -5.26 10.21 3.49
N ARG A 126 -6.03 10.54 2.43
CA ARG A 126 -5.87 11.74 1.62
C ARG A 126 -7.26 12.31 1.31
N GLU A 127 -7.32 13.59 1.00
CA GLU A 127 -8.54 14.20 0.51
C GLU A 127 -8.90 13.58 -0.85
N VAL A 128 -10.10 12.99 -0.93
CA VAL A 128 -10.60 12.35 -2.17
C VAL A 128 -11.33 13.41 -2.98
N ILE A 129 -10.80 13.71 -4.17
CA ILE A 129 -11.38 14.66 -5.12
C ILE A 129 -12.16 13.92 -6.20
N ASP A 130 -11.55 12.88 -6.80
CA ASP A 130 -12.17 12.08 -7.86
C ASP A 130 -11.63 10.63 -7.81
N VAL A 131 -12.51 9.66 -7.86
CA VAL A 131 -12.15 8.22 -7.81
C VAL A 131 -11.92 7.61 -9.20
N THR A 132 -12.09 8.39 -10.26
CA THR A 132 -11.94 7.94 -11.64
C THR A 132 -10.49 7.50 -11.92
N GLY A 133 -10.32 6.27 -12.40
CA GLY A 133 -9.01 5.69 -12.70
C GLY A 133 -8.28 5.09 -11.51
N ALA A 134 -8.88 5.08 -10.31
CA ALA A 134 -8.26 4.44 -9.14
C ALA A 134 -8.03 2.94 -9.34
N GLY A 135 -9.02 2.21 -9.89
CA GLY A 135 -8.91 0.78 -10.20
C GLY A 135 -7.81 0.48 -11.22
N ASP A 136 -7.78 1.25 -12.32
CA ASP A 136 -6.74 1.11 -13.35
C ASP A 136 -5.34 1.38 -12.77
N THR A 137 -5.23 2.35 -11.85
CA THR A 137 -3.97 2.65 -11.14
C THR A 137 -3.57 1.51 -10.21
N VAL A 138 -4.53 0.94 -9.47
CA VAL A 138 -4.28 -0.21 -8.59
C VAL A 138 -3.74 -1.37 -9.40
N ILE A 139 -4.45 -1.83 -10.43
CA ILE A 139 -4.03 -3.01 -11.18
C ILE A 139 -2.69 -2.80 -11.88
N SER A 140 -2.46 -1.64 -12.48
CA SER A 140 -1.19 -1.37 -13.18
C SER A 140 -0.01 -1.28 -12.21
N THR A 141 -0.15 -0.58 -11.08
CA THR A 141 0.92 -0.46 -10.07
C THR A 141 1.19 -1.80 -9.40
N TYR A 142 0.15 -2.52 -9.00
CA TYR A 142 0.25 -3.86 -8.42
C TYR A 142 0.99 -4.81 -9.36
N SER A 143 0.57 -4.86 -10.62
CA SER A 143 1.18 -5.71 -11.63
C SER A 143 2.66 -5.40 -11.85
N LEU A 144 3.02 -4.12 -11.97
CA LEU A 144 4.42 -3.71 -12.11
C LEU A 144 5.27 -4.10 -10.89
N ALA A 145 4.71 -4.00 -9.68
CA ALA A 145 5.37 -4.42 -8.45
C ALA A 145 5.63 -5.93 -8.41
N ILE A 146 4.63 -6.75 -8.80
CA ILE A 146 4.78 -8.20 -8.92
C ILE A 146 5.82 -8.57 -9.99
N ALA A 147 5.79 -7.93 -11.17
CA ALA A 147 6.79 -8.13 -12.22
C ALA A 147 8.22 -7.77 -11.76
N ALA A 148 8.35 -6.78 -10.88
CA ALA A 148 9.62 -6.39 -10.27
C ALA A 148 10.08 -7.35 -9.14
N GLY A 149 9.33 -8.41 -8.83
CA GLY A 149 9.66 -9.40 -7.80
C GLY A 149 9.32 -8.97 -6.37
N MET A 150 8.46 -7.96 -6.18
CA MET A 150 7.99 -7.58 -4.84
C MET A 150 7.04 -8.64 -4.26
N SER A 151 6.94 -8.70 -2.94
CA SER A 151 5.92 -9.51 -2.26
C SER A 151 4.50 -9.02 -2.62
N ARG A 152 3.49 -9.90 -2.49
CA ARG A 152 2.09 -9.53 -2.72
C ARG A 152 1.64 -8.42 -1.79
N GLU A 153 2.12 -8.45 -0.55
CA GLU A 153 1.86 -7.48 0.51
C GLU A 153 2.43 -6.10 0.16
N ASP A 154 3.71 -6.05 -0.20
CA ASP A 154 4.38 -4.79 -0.58
C ASP A 154 3.77 -4.20 -1.85
N ALA A 155 3.38 -5.06 -2.80
CA ALA A 155 2.67 -4.64 -4.01
C ALA A 155 1.30 -4.01 -3.69
N CYS A 156 0.55 -4.56 -2.70
CA CYS A 156 -0.71 -3.95 -2.21
C CYS A 156 -0.47 -2.58 -1.59
N ILE A 157 0.55 -2.44 -0.74
CA ILE A 157 0.90 -1.17 -0.10
C ILE A 157 1.24 -0.13 -1.17
N LEU A 158 2.08 -0.47 -2.14
CA LEU A 158 2.48 0.43 -3.22
C LEU A 158 1.30 0.82 -4.11
N ALA A 159 0.40 -0.12 -4.43
CA ALA A 159 -0.79 0.13 -5.24
C ALA A 159 -1.79 1.05 -4.52
N ASN A 160 -1.99 0.87 -3.19
CA ASN A 160 -2.80 1.77 -2.37
C ASN A 160 -2.23 3.19 -2.37
N GLU A 161 -0.93 3.32 -2.25
CA GLU A 161 -0.27 4.63 -2.25
C GLU A 161 -0.42 5.33 -3.60
N ALA A 162 -0.20 4.63 -4.70
CA ALA A 162 -0.41 5.14 -6.05
C ALA A 162 -1.88 5.57 -6.29
N ALA A 163 -2.84 4.75 -5.88
CA ALA A 163 -4.26 5.08 -5.97
C ALA A 163 -4.62 6.31 -5.13
N SER A 164 -4.06 6.46 -3.91
CA SER A 164 -4.30 7.61 -3.04
C SER A 164 -3.85 8.94 -3.69
N ILE A 165 -2.79 8.91 -4.49
CA ILE A 165 -2.32 10.08 -5.24
C ILE A 165 -3.31 10.42 -6.36
N VAL A 166 -3.78 9.41 -7.09
CA VAL A 166 -4.70 9.61 -8.22
C VAL A 166 -6.03 10.17 -7.75
N VAL A 167 -6.62 9.61 -6.69
CA VAL A 167 -7.93 10.09 -6.17
C VAL A 167 -7.85 11.50 -5.56
N SER A 168 -6.66 12.02 -5.28
CA SER A 168 -6.45 13.41 -4.85
C SER A 168 -6.33 14.41 -6.00
N LYS A 169 -6.52 13.97 -7.24
CA LYS A 169 -6.46 14.79 -8.45
C LYS A 169 -7.81 14.84 -9.15
N PHE A 170 -8.05 15.86 -9.98
CA PHE A 170 -9.28 15.95 -10.77
C PHE A 170 -9.22 15.09 -12.04
N GLY A 171 -10.32 14.42 -12.36
CA GLY A 171 -10.51 13.64 -13.60
C GLY A 171 -9.67 12.37 -13.65
N SER A 172 -9.54 11.78 -14.84
CA SER A 172 -8.71 10.60 -15.08
C SER A 172 -7.23 10.96 -14.99
N ALA A 173 -6.72 11.07 -13.78
CA ALA A 173 -5.34 11.43 -13.52
C ALA A 173 -4.44 10.18 -13.54
N THR A 174 -3.17 10.40 -13.80
CA THR A 174 -2.10 9.40 -13.67
C THR A 174 -1.19 9.73 -12.52
N THR A 175 -0.40 8.77 -12.05
CA THR A 175 0.68 9.00 -11.10
C THR A 175 2.02 8.64 -11.71
N THR A 176 3.08 9.23 -11.19
CA THR A 176 4.46 8.99 -11.61
C THR A 176 5.24 8.33 -10.49
N VAL A 177 6.33 7.62 -10.84
CA VAL A 177 7.26 7.06 -9.84
C VAL A 177 7.80 8.13 -8.89
N GLN A 178 7.98 9.36 -9.38
CA GLN A 178 8.45 10.48 -8.56
C GLN A 178 7.41 10.92 -7.53
N GLU A 179 6.13 10.97 -7.92
CA GLU A 179 5.02 11.28 -7.02
C GLU A 179 4.83 10.19 -5.96
N ILE A 180 4.91 8.91 -6.37
CA ILE A 180 4.86 7.79 -5.42
C ILE A 180 6.02 7.88 -4.44
N LYS A 181 7.27 8.07 -4.92
CA LYS A 181 8.43 8.25 -4.04
C LYS A 181 8.34 9.48 -3.14
N ALA A 182 7.73 10.55 -3.59
CA ALA A 182 7.49 11.73 -2.75
C ALA A 182 6.44 11.43 -1.68
N ALA A 183 5.37 10.77 -2.07
CA ALA A 183 4.29 10.36 -1.18
C ALA A 183 4.76 9.36 -0.11
N SER A 184 5.50 8.32 -0.49
CA SER A 184 6.13 7.37 0.43
C SER A 184 7.10 8.08 1.39
N LYS A 185 7.80 9.11 0.90
CA LYS A 185 8.65 9.94 1.77
C LYS A 185 7.84 10.83 2.73
N ASP A 186 6.62 11.21 2.37
CA ASP A 186 5.72 11.97 3.24
C ASP A 186 4.90 11.07 4.19
N GLY A 187 4.62 9.82 3.78
CA GLY A 187 3.89 8.81 4.57
C GLY A 187 4.79 7.91 5.42
N GLU A 188 5.95 7.53 4.90
CA GLU A 188 6.99 6.71 5.54
C GLU A 188 8.35 7.40 5.62
N ARG A 189 8.40 8.66 5.91
CA ARG A 189 9.42 8.99 6.86
C ARG A 189 8.85 8.54 8.20
N SER A 190 9.12 7.30 8.56
CA SER A 190 9.44 7.04 9.94
C SER A 190 10.34 8.20 10.30
N LYS A 191 9.83 9.17 11.05
CA LYS A 191 10.67 10.28 11.55
C LYS A 191 11.72 9.73 12.52
N LEU A 192 11.74 8.40 12.68
CA LEU A 192 12.76 7.62 13.33
C LEU A 192 13.85 7.32 12.30
N VAL A 193 14.99 7.89 12.54
CA VAL A 193 16.20 7.74 11.74
C VAL A 193 17.23 7.01 12.59
N SER A 194 17.90 6.01 12.04
CA SER A 194 18.98 5.33 12.73
C SER A 194 20.20 6.23 12.91
N SER A 195 21.12 5.85 13.82
CA SER A 195 22.37 6.55 14.02
C SER A 195 23.24 6.62 12.75
N ASP A 196 23.14 5.61 11.88
CA ASP A 196 23.95 5.52 10.67
C ASP A 196 23.41 6.41 9.54
N GLU A 197 22.08 6.58 9.47
CA GLU A 197 21.41 7.42 8.47
C GLU A 197 21.45 8.91 8.81
N ILE A 198 21.52 9.26 10.09
CA ILE A 198 21.41 10.66 10.54
C ILE A 198 22.57 11.53 10.02
N GLU A 199 23.78 10.98 9.89
CA GLU A 199 24.95 11.70 9.39
C GLU A 199 24.74 12.15 7.94
N GLU A 200 24.21 11.28 7.10
CA GLU A 200 23.92 11.59 5.69
C GLU A 200 22.82 12.64 5.59
N ILE A 201 21.74 12.49 6.34
CA ILE A 201 20.62 13.46 6.38
C ILE A 201 21.11 14.84 6.82
N VAL A 202 21.87 14.92 7.91
CA VAL A 202 22.45 16.19 8.41
C VAL A 202 23.36 16.81 7.35
N SER A 203 24.20 16.01 6.68
CA SER A 203 25.08 16.50 5.62
C SER A 203 24.28 17.08 4.45
N GLN A 204 23.21 16.40 4.01
CA GLN A 204 22.34 16.89 2.95
C GLN A 204 21.59 18.17 3.32
N LEU A 205 21.10 18.26 4.55
CA LEU A 205 20.40 19.44 5.05
C LEU A 205 21.35 20.66 5.14
N LYS A 206 22.58 20.45 5.61
CA LYS A 206 23.63 21.49 5.64
C LYS A 206 24.01 21.98 4.24
N LYS A 207 24.15 21.05 3.27
CA LYS A 207 24.39 21.41 1.85
C LYS A 207 23.27 22.25 1.26
N LYS A 208 22.02 22.07 1.71
CA LYS A 208 20.84 22.86 1.32
C LYS A 208 20.70 24.17 2.12
N GLY A 209 21.66 24.52 2.95
CA GLY A 209 21.63 25.74 3.79
C GLY A 209 20.57 25.74 4.89
N LYS A 210 20.04 24.58 5.27
CA LYS A 210 18.99 24.46 6.26
C LYS A 210 19.54 24.61 7.68
N LYS A 211 18.87 25.40 8.51
CA LYS A 211 19.19 25.56 9.92
C LYS A 211 18.60 24.42 10.72
N ILE A 212 19.46 23.57 11.27
CA ILE A 212 19.09 22.38 12.05
C ILE A 212 19.07 22.74 13.53
N VAL A 213 17.99 22.38 14.21
CA VAL A 213 17.85 22.45 15.67
C VAL A 213 17.85 21.04 16.23
N PHE A 214 18.59 20.80 17.29
CA PHE A 214 18.65 19.51 17.96
C PHE A 214 18.15 19.62 19.40
N THR A 215 17.39 18.63 19.84
CA THR A 215 17.02 18.39 21.23
C THR A 215 17.06 16.90 21.53
N ASN A 216 17.12 16.52 22.80
CA ASN A 216 17.10 15.11 23.18
C ASN A 216 16.37 14.88 24.49
N GLY A 217 15.93 13.66 24.73
CA GLY A 217 15.25 13.26 25.96
C GLY A 217 14.83 11.81 25.99
N CYS A 218 14.33 11.38 27.15
CA CYS A 218 13.81 10.02 27.32
C CYS A 218 12.43 9.82 26.65
N PHE A 219 11.59 10.85 26.69
CA PHE A 219 10.23 10.90 26.13
C PHE A 219 9.39 9.64 26.38
N ASP A 220 9.61 9.00 27.52
CA ASP A 220 8.95 7.78 27.97
C ASP A 220 7.41 7.95 28.08
N LEU A 221 6.98 9.10 28.60
CA LEU A 221 5.60 9.60 28.55
C LEU A 221 5.63 11.03 28.02
N VAL A 222 5.02 11.25 26.86
CA VAL A 222 4.91 12.60 26.29
C VAL A 222 3.75 13.33 26.94
N HIS A 223 3.98 14.60 27.30
CA HIS A 223 3.00 15.51 27.88
C HIS A 223 3.10 16.90 27.25
N ALA A 224 2.13 17.77 27.52
CA ALA A 224 2.04 19.12 26.94
C ALA A 224 3.35 19.95 27.06
N GLY A 225 4.12 19.77 28.15
CA GLY A 225 5.41 20.40 28.29
C GLY A 225 6.45 19.97 27.23
N HIS A 226 6.49 18.68 26.87
CA HIS A 226 7.35 18.20 25.80
C HIS A 226 6.93 18.79 24.46
N ILE A 227 5.62 18.83 24.18
CA ILE A 227 5.07 19.39 22.92
C ILE A 227 5.45 20.88 22.83
N SER A 228 5.23 21.66 23.89
CA SER A 228 5.62 23.06 23.92
C SER A 228 7.12 23.27 23.67
N SER A 229 7.97 22.42 24.25
CA SER A 229 9.43 22.49 24.03
C SER A 229 9.78 22.17 22.56
N PHE A 230 9.12 21.19 21.91
CA PHE A 230 9.35 20.88 20.50
C PHE A 230 8.92 22.01 19.57
N VAL A 231 7.75 22.61 19.82
CA VAL A 231 7.27 23.78 19.08
C VAL A 231 8.24 24.94 19.16
N GLN A 232 8.71 25.27 20.38
CA GLN A 232 9.68 26.33 20.57
C GLN A 232 11.04 26.03 19.93
N ALA A 233 11.50 24.79 20.00
CA ALA A 233 12.73 24.36 19.35
C ALA A 233 12.61 24.44 17.83
N LYS A 234 11.49 23.93 17.25
CA LYS A 234 11.22 24.00 15.81
C LYS A 234 11.18 25.42 15.28
N ALA A 235 10.62 26.36 16.02
CA ALA A 235 10.55 27.77 15.64
C ALA A 235 11.94 28.44 15.52
N LYS A 236 13.01 27.80 16.04
CA LYS A 236 14.38 28.35 15.97
C LYS A 236 15.16 27.91 14.72
N GLY A 237 14.60 27.05 13.87
CA GLY A 237 15.26 26.57 12.66
C GLY A 237 14.33 25.90 11.68
N ASP A 238 14.89 25.49 10.53
CA ASP A 238 14.14 24.86 9.43
C ASP A 238 13.81 23.40 9.71
N VAL A 239 14.65 22.70 10.47
CA VAL A 239 14.51 21.28 10.76
C VAL A 239 14.80 21.04 12.26
N LEU A 240 13.90 20.30 12.93
CA LEU A 240 14.11 19.84 14.30
C LEU A 240 14.47 18.36 14.27
N ILE A 241 15.59 18.02 14.89
CA ILE A 241 16.02 16.64 15.16
C ILE A 241 15.85 16.37 16.64
N VAL A 242 15.14 15.28 16.98
CA VAL A 242 14.89 14.88 18.36
C VAL A 242 15.59 13.55 18.63
N GLY A 243 16.61 13.56 19.48
CA GLY A 243 17.26 12.35 19.96
C GLY A 243 16.42 11.66 21.04
N ILE A 244 16.10 10.38 20.84
CA ILE A 244 15.34 9.58 21.80
C ILE A 244 16.27 8.57 22.46
N ASN A 245 16.27 8.51 23.79
CA ASN A 245 17.05 7.55 24.54
C ASN A 245 16.54 6.11 24.32
N SER A 246 17.43 5.15 24.11
CA SER A 246 17.07 3.73 24.05
C SER A 246 16.47 3.23 25.36
N ASP A 247 15.64 2.18 25.30
CA ASP A 247 15.02 1.57 26.48
C ASP A 247 16.07 1.16 27.54
N ALA A 248 17.20 0.64 27.09
CA ALA A 248 18.31 0.30 27.95
C ALA A 248 18.91 1.55 28.69
N SER A 249 19.00 2.66 27.97
CA SER A 249 19.44 3.93 28.56
C SER A 249 18.43 4.48 29.55
N ILE A 250 17.13 4.39 29.22
CA ILE A 250 16.04 4.84 30.09
C ILE A 250 16.01 4.02 31.39
N LYS A 251 16.15 2.68 31.31
CA LYS A 251 16.26 1.82 32.50
C LYS A 251 17.42 2.21 33.39
N ARG A 252 18.59 2.47 32.81
CA ARG A 252 19.78 2.89 33.57
C ARG A 252 19.61 4.25 34.28
N ILE A 253 18.88 5.17 33.65
CA ILE A 253 18.70 6.54 34.19
C ILE A 253 17.53 6.61 35.17
N LYS A 254 16.40 5.93 34.90
CA LYS A 254 15.14 6.04 35.64
C LYS A 254 14.75 4.79 36.45
N GLY A 255 15.57 3.72 36.38
CA GLY A 255 15.34 2.47 37.11
C GLY A 255 14.57 1.40 36.29
N ASP A 256 14.55 0.17 36.83
CA ASP A 256 14.07 -1.03 36.12
C ASP A 256 12.58 -1.03 35.75
N LYS A 257 11.78 -0.16 36.37
CA LYS A 257 10.34 -0.02 36.08
C LYS A 257 10.07 0.92 34.89
N ARG A 258 11.10 1.36 34.18
CA ARG A 258 11.05 2.25 33.03
C ARG A 258 11.78 1.64 31.82
N PRO A 259 11.37 1.96 30.57
CA PRO A 259 10.26 2.85 30.20
C PRO A 259 8.89 2.22 30.45
N ILE A 260 7.84 3.03 30.57
CA ILE A 260 6.44 2.60 30.60
C ILE A 260 6.01 2.19 29.19
N VAL A 261 6.50 2.93 28.19
CA VAL A 261 6.26 2.68 26.75
C VAL A 261 7.60 2.35 26.11
N THR A 262 7.72 1.13 25.57
CA THR A 262 8.94 0.67 24.91
C THR A 262 9.08 1.27 23.50
N GLN A 263 10.31 1.40 22.99
CA GLN A 263 10.59 1.94 21.64
C GLN A 263 9.91 1.19 20.51
N MET A 264 9.54 -0.09 20.70
CA MET A 264 8.88 -0.92 19.69
C MET A 264 7.36 -0.73 19.59
N VAL A 265 6.76 0.09 20.45
CA VAL A 265 5.33 0.41 20.35
C VAL A 265 5.14 1.67 19.52
N PRO A 266 4.12 1.76 18.64
CA PRO A 266 3.85 2.92 17.77
C PRO A 266 3.54 4.25 18.48
N SER A 267 3.88 4.39 19.77
CA SER A 267 3.77 5.64 20.52
C SER A 267 4.59 6.78 19.91
N ALA A 268 5.65 6.47 19.16
CA ALA A 268 6.37 7.47 18.36
C ALA A 268 5.49 8.00 17.21
N SER A 269 4.65 7.18 16.58
CA SER A 269 3.66 7.61 15.59
C SER A 269 2.52 8.40 16.24
N ALA A 270 2.04 7.99 17.41
CA ALA A 270 1.03 8.74 18.16
C ALA A 270 1.56 10.12 18.61
N CYS A 271 2.84 10.24 19.01
CA CYS A 271 3.47 11.52 19.29
C CYS A 271 3.61 12.40 18.04
N VAL A 272 3.83 11.80 16.87
CA VAL A 272 3.89 12.50 15.58
C VAL A 272 2.51 12.95 15.14
N GLU A 273 1.45 12.15 15.35
CA GLU A 273 0.07 12.56 15.08
C GLU A 273 -0.41 13.66 16.01
N MET A 274 -0.15 13.55 17.29
CA MET A 274 -0.42 14.65 18.23
C MET A 274 0.33 15.94 17.84
N LEU A 275 1.57 15.85 17.36
CA LEU A 275 2.31 17.01 16.87
C LEU A 275 1.72 17.58 15.57
N LYS A 276 1.19 16.75 14.67
CA LYS A 276 0.47 17.20 13.47
C LYS A 276 -0.81 17.95 13.83
N GLU A 277 -1.61 17.40 14.73
CA GLU A 277 -2.87 17.99 15.19
C GLU A 277 -2.69 19.34 15.88
N TYR A 278 -1.63 19.47 16.73
CA TYR A 278 -1.33 20.71 17.44
C TYR A 278 -0.59 21.75 16.61
N MET A 279 0.07 21.37 15.52
CA MET A 279 0.92 22.27 14.72
C MET A 279 0.29 22.69 13.40
N ASN A 280 -0.93 22.21 13.06
CA ASN A 280 -1.59 22.47 11.76
C ASN A 280 -0.64 22.20 10.57
N LEU A 281 0.10 21.07 10.57
CA LEU A 281 1.05 20.66 9.54
C LEU A 281 0.47 19.53 8.72
#